data_68540ce340b958355de21607b4f696a3
#
_entry.id   68540ce340b958355de21607b4f696a3
#
_cell.length_a   1.000
_cell.length_b   1.000
_cell.length_c   1.000
_cell.angle_alpha   90.00
_cell.angle_beta   90.00
_cell.angle_gamma   90.00
#
_symmetry.space_group_name_H-M   'P 1'
#
loop_
_entity.id
_entity.type
_entity.pdbx_description
1 polymer ?
#
loop_
_entity_poly.entity_id
_entity_poly.type
_entity_poly.pdbx_seq_one_letter_code
_entity_poly.pdbx_strand_id
1 'polypeptide(L)'
;MLAACANGGNRGVENDATQEVISSMISNKISGDLSALAEIPSSITIEWQEGSAEVSVGENGKFLTIVDTYEGDGIHVIVNDDVHSWCIADGSDVSFVYKDEALMPIGSALDDKWGAYCDEIAAMIANIYCSATHEEAEAKYQAVLQYMVDFMYANMDSVLSLNVLSSYINFGGDDAVASDIFNKIDRRFAVLESYKSLKTTIVGAELIDLALPNAEGEVIRVSDLCKSGKWVLIDFWATWCGPCRGEIPYLVEAYAKYAPKGLEIYGVSFDYPGTEARWREFMAENNMTWINVWGTDEDGSWRAGEEFNVDGIPANFL
;
A
#
# COMPACT_ATOMS: atom_id res chain seq x y z
N MET A 1 21.73 -2.82 4.16
CA MET A 1 22.81 -2.02 3.52
C MET A 1 22.38 -0.56 3.58
N LEU A 2 23.16 0.30 4.20
CA LEU A 2 22.80 1.69 4.52
C LEU A 2 22.89 2.57 3.26
N ALA A 3 21.77 3.09 2.75
CA ALA A 3 21.78 4.09 1.70
C ALA A 3 21.85 5.49 2.33
N ALA A 4 23.00 6.15 2.17
CA ALA A 4 23.21 7.53 2.59
C ALA A 4 22.57 8.50 1.59
N CYS A 5 21.87 9.54 2.07
CA CYS A 5 21.49 10.69 1.26
C CYS A 5 22.74 11.36 0.69
N ALA A 6 23.07 11.11 -0.57
CA ALA A 6 24.18 11.73 -1.26
C ALA A 6 23.79 13.12 -1.78
N ASN A 7 24.55 14.14 -1.36
CA ASN A 7 24.52 15.53 -1.85
C ASN A 7 24.62 15.59 -3.38
N GLY A 8 23.53 15.87 -4.06
CA GLY A 8 23.46 16.22 -5.47
C GLY A 8 23.14 17.70 -5.63
N GLY A 9 24.03 18.43 -6.30
CA GLY A 9 24.10 19.87 -6.42
C GLY A 9 22.84 20.56 -6.91
N ASN A 10 22.69 21.75 -6.34
CA ASN A 10 21.79 22.83 -6.65
C ASN A 10 21.48 23.02 -8.15
N ARG A 11 20.30 22.58 -8.59
CA ARG A 11 19.60 23.17 -9.75
C ARG A 11 18.27 23.68 -9.24
N GLY A 12 18.03 24.98 -9.48
CA GLY A 12 16.82 25.67 -9.06
C GLY A 12 15.57 24.84 -9.41
N VAL A 13 14.86 24.44 -8.38
CA VAL A 13 13.51 23.91 -8.48
C VAL A 13 12.63 25.13 -8.70
N GLU A 14 12.27 25.36 -9.97
CA GLU A 14 11.04 26.09 -10.27
C GLU A 14 9.92 25.38 -9.52
N ASN A 15 9.12 26.15 -8.79
CA ASN A 15 7.86 25.72 -8.19
C ASN A 15 7.01 25.10 -9.30
N ASP A 16 7.08 23.80 -9.48
CA ASP A 16 6.05 23.07 -10.17
C ASP A 16 4.87 22.96 -9.19
N ALA A 17 3.93 23.87 -9.41
CA ALA A 17 2.66 23.87 -8.71
C ALA A 17 2.11 22.43 -8.80
N THR A 18 1.84 21.83 -7.64
CA THR A 18 1.07 20.61 -7.47
C THR A 18 -0.09 20.60 -8.46
N GLN A 19 0.11 20.05 -9.66
CA GLN A 19 -1.00 19.51 -10.42
C GLN A 19 -1.52 18.35 -9.56
N GLU A 20 -2.60 18.59 -8.81
CA GLU A 20 -3.45 17.50 -8.35
C GLU A 20 -3.77 16.67 -9.58
N VAL A 21 -3.17 15.49 -9.68
CA VAL A 21 -3.58 14.49 -10.64
C VAL A 21 -4.96 14.05 -10.16
N ILE A 22 -5.99 14.69 -10.68
CA ILE A 22 -7.38 14.31 -10.42
C ILE A 22 -7.56 12.98 -11.13
N SER A 23 -7.37 11.88 -10.39
CA SER A 23 -7.80 10.57 -10.84
C SER A 23 -9.32 10.62 -10.98
N SER A 24 -9.81 10.50 -12.18
CA SER A 24 -11.25 10.46 -12.44
C SER A 24 -11.77 9.05 -12.20
N MET A 25 -12.89 8.93 -11.49
CA MET A 25 -13.62 7.67 -11.42
C MET A 25 -14.06 7.26 -12.83
N ILE A 26 -14.05 5.98 -13.08
CA ILE A 26 -14.51 5.35 -14.32
C ILE A 26 -15.71 4.46 -14.03
N SER A 27 -16.63 4.32 -14.98
CA SER A 27 -17.81 3.45 -14.88
C SER A 27 -17.48 2.10 -15.47
N ASN A 28 -17.71 1.05 -14.67
CA ASN A 28 -17.52 -0.34 -15.05
C ASN A 28 -18.87 -1.03 -15.05
N LYS A 29 -19.27 -1.62 -16.18
CA LYS A 29 -20.51 -2.40 -16.25
C LYS A 29 -20.22 -3.84 -15.86
N ILE A 30 -20.76 -4.25 -14.72
CA ILE A 30 -20.59 -5.59 -14.15
C ILE A 30 -21.87 -6.38 -14.32
N SER A 31 -21.79 -7.51 -14.99
CA SER A 31 -22.88 -8.44 -15.20
C SER A 31 -22.46 -9.86 -14.85
N GLY A 32 -23.43 -10.79 -14.77
CA GLY A 32 -23.07 -12.19 -14.59
C GLY A 32 -24.21 -13.16 -14.85
N ASP A 33 -23.81 -14.42 -14.98
CA ASP A 33 -24.70 -15.58 -15.17
C ASP A 33 -24.33 -16.67 -14.16
N LEU A 34 -25.19 -16.80 -13.16
CA LEU A 34 -25.08 -17.77 -12.05
C LEU A 34 -26.05 -18.95 -12.25
N SER A 35 -26.63 -19.11 -13.44
CA SER A 35 -27.65 -20.14 -13.72
C SER A 35 -27.11 -21.57 -13.57
N ALA A 36 -25.82 -21.77 -13.58
CA ALA A 36 -25.18 -23.07 -13.36
C ALA A 36 -24.96 -23.42 -11.87
N LEU A 37 -25.25 -22.50 -10.93
CA LEU A 37 -25.27 -22.81 -9.50
C LEU A 37 -26.41 -23.77 -9.15
N ALA A 38 -26.17 -24.66 -8.19
CA ALA A 38 -27.18 -25.58 -7.67
C ALA A 38 -28.37 -24.83 -7.00
N GLU A 39 -28.06 -23.68 -6.37
CA GLU A 39 -29.02 -22.76 -5.77
C GLU A 39 -28.67 -21.33 -6.20
N ILE A 40 -29.63 -20.68 -6.86
CA ILE A 40 -29.42 -19.29 -7.31
C ILE A 40 -29.77 -18.36 -6.15
N PRO A 41 -28.84 -17.50 -5.70
CA PRO A 41 -29.10 -16.54 -4.64
C PRO A 41 -30.06 -15.44 -5.12
N SER A 42 -30.77 -14.81 -4.19
CA SER A 42 -31.65 -13.65 -4.53
C SER A 42 -30.84 -12.35 -4.71
N SER A 43 -29.65 -12.27 -4.13
CA SER A 43 -28.71 -11.15 -4.25
C SER A 43 -27.27 -11.62 -4.09
N ILE A 44 -26.33 -10.77 -4.53
CA ILE A 44 -24.87 -10.89 -4.38
C ILE A 44 -24.33 -9.60 -3.84
N THR A 45 -23.12 -9.64 -3.26
CA THR A 45 -22.40 -8.44 -2.86
C THR A 45 -21.31 -8.11 -3.88
N ILE A 46 -21.18 -6.84 -4.23
CA ILE A 46 -20.07 -6.33 -5.02
C ILE A 46 -19.34 -5.29 -4.18
N GLU A 47 -18.02 -5.46 -4.02
CA GLU A 47 -17.16 -4.59 -3.20
C GLU A 47 -16.05 -3.98 -4.07
N TRP A 48 -15.70 -2.74 -3.78
CA TRP A 48 -14.57 -2.01 -4.37
C TRP A 48 -13.99 -1.05 -3.32
N GLN A 49 -12.86 -0.43 -3.60
CA GLN A 49 -12.12 0.38 -2.62
C GLN A 49 -13.00 1.41 -1.89
N GLU A 50 -13.89 2.10 -2.62
CA GLU A 50 -14.69 3.20 -2.05
C GLU A 50 -16.05 2.75 -1.50
N GLY A 51 -16.42 1.47 -1.63
CA GLY A 51 -17.72 1.02 -1.15
C GLY A 51 -18.14 -0.41 -1.49
N SER A 52 -19.40 -0.68 -1.24
CA SER A 52 -20.03 -1.96 -1.57
C SER A 52 -21.49 -1.77 -1.98
N ALA A 53 -22.04 -2.73 -2.71
CA ALA A 53 -23.44 -2.77 -3.09
C ALA A 53 -24.00 -4.19 -3.04
N GLU A 54 -25.24 -4.30 -2.56
CA GLU A 54 -26.04 -5.52 -2.73
C GLU A 54 -26.78 -5.45 -4.07
N VAL A 55 -26.57 -6.43 -4.93
CA VAL A 55 -27.12 -6.50 -6.29
C VAL A 55 -28.07 -7.66 -6.41
N SER A 56 -29.33 -7.39 -6.82
CA SER A 56 -30.35 -8.41 -7.00
C SER A 56 -29.98 -9.34 -8.15
N VAL A 57 -30.23 -10.63 -7.96
CA VAL A 57 -30.11 -11.68 -8.98
C VAL A 57 -31.49 -12.11 -9.42
N GLY A 58 -31.72 -12.11 -10.72
CA GLY A 58 -33.00 -12.58 -11.28
C GLY A 58 -33.19 -14.09 -11.12
N GLU A 59 -34.47 -14.57 -11.25
CA GLU A 59 -34.80 -16.02 -11.20
C GLU A 59 -34.02 -16.84 -12.24
N ASN A 60 -33.55 -16.22 -13.32
CA ASN A 60 -32.72 -16.83 -14.36
C ASN A 60 -31.22 -16.84 -14.02
N GLY A 61 -30.81 -16.46 -12.79
CA GLY A 61 -29.43 -16.42 -12.35
C GLY A 61 -28.64 -15.23 -12.88
N LYS A 62 -29.27 -14.24 -13.53
CA LYS A 62 -28.54 -13.10 -14.11
C LYS A 62 -28.62 -11.87 -13.23
N PHE A 63 -27.49 -11.11 -13.22
CA PHE A 63 -27.42 -9.82 -12.59
C PHE A 63 -26.72 -8.79 -13.49
N LEU A 64 -26.93 -7.51 -13.20
CA LEU A 64 -26.31 -6.39 -13.89
C LEU A 64 -26.26 -5.19 -12.95
N THR A 65 -25.11 -4.53 -12.89
CA THR A 65 -24.93 -3.26 -12.18
C THR A 65 -23.86 -2.40 -12.85
N ILE A 66 -23.74 -1.16 -12.40
CA ILE A 66 -22.65 -0.26 -12.76
C ILE A 66 -21.90 0.07 -11.47
N VAL A 67 -20.58 -0.02 -11.53
CA VAL A 67 -19.67 0.33 -10.44
C VAL A 67 -18.80 1.49 -10.91
N ASP A 68 -18.90 2.61 -10.19
CA ASP A 68 -18.03 3.77 -10.41
C ASP A 68 -16.89 3.69 -9.41
N THR A 69 -15.65 3.54 -9.90
CA THR A 69 -14.44 3.46 -9.09
C THR A 69 -13.23 3.95 -9.87
N TYR A 70 -12.05 3.91 -9.26
CA TYR A 70 -10.81 4.34 -9.91
C TYR A 70 -10.27 3.26 -10.86
N GLU A 71 -9.64 3.71 -11.96
CA GLU A 71 -8.90 2.79 -12.85
C GLU A 71 -7.84 2.03 -12.06
N GLY A 72 -7.86 0.71 -12.19
CA GLY A 72 -6.94 -0.19 -11.51
C GLY A 72 -7.40 -0.72 -10.17
N ASP A 73 -8.55 -0.24 -9.66
CA ASP A 73 -9.17 -0.82 -8.46
C ASP A 73 -9.64 -2.26 -8.68
N GLY A 74 -9.68 -3.04 -7.61
CA GLY A 74 -10.25 -4.39 -7.62
C GLY A 74 -11.76 -4.35 -7.38
N ILE A 75 -12.56 -4.85 -8.33
CA ILE A 75 -14.00 -5.04 -8.15
C ILE A 75 -14.25 -6.50 -7.78
N HIS A 76 -14.65 -6.75 -6.54
CA HIS A 76 -14.92 -8.09 -6.01
C HIS A 76 -16.40 -8.43 -6.15
N VAL A 77 -16.70 -9.58 -6.71
CA VAL A 77 -18.06 -10.14 -6.82
C VAL A 77 -18.16 -11.34 -5.90
N ILE A 78 -18.99 -11.23 -4.88
CA ILE A 78 -19.14 -12.21 -3.79
C ILE A 78 -20.56 -12.78 -3.85
N VAL A 79 -20.65 -14.05 -4.19
CA VAL A 79 -21.93 -14.80 -4.21
C VAL A 79 -22.20 -15.41 -2.83
N ASN A 80 -21.17 -16.00 -2.23
CA ASN A 80 -21.11 -16.53 -0.87
C ASN A 80 -19.63 -16.76 -0.48
N ASP A 81 -19.37 -17.35 0.68
CA ASP A 81 -18.02 -17.59 1.20
C ASP A 81 -17.15 -18.49 0.29
N ASP A 82 -17.78 -19.41 -0.48
CA ASP A 82 -17.08 -20.37 -1.34
C ASP A 82 -17.02 -19.90 -2.81
N VAL A 83 -17.94 -19.02 -3.24
CA VAL A 83 -18.08 -18.56 -4.63
C VAL A 83 -17.90 -17.06 -4.68
N HIS A 84 -16.72 -16.63 -5.02
CA HIS A 84 -16.35 -15.25 -5.22
C HIS A 84 -15.29 -15.12 -6.31
N SER A 85 -15.15 -13.93 -6.88
CA SER A 85 -14.11 -13.61 -7.87
C SER A 85 -13.92 -12.10 -7.93
N TRP A 86 -12.98 -11.64 -8.73
CA TRP A 86 -12.70 -10.21 -8.88
C TRP A 86 -12.24 -9.89 -10.30
N CYS A 87 -12.32 -8.63 -10.69
CA CYS A 87 -11.74 -8.07 -11.90
C CYS A 87 -11.06 -6.74 -11.61
N ILE A 88 -10.22 -6.30 -12.53
CA ILE A 88 -9.57 -4.99 -12.47
C ILE A 88 -10.47 -3.96 -13.18
N ALA A 89 -10.75 -2.85 -12.52
CA ALA A 89 -11.50 -1.75 -13.10
C ALA A 89 -10.67 -1.06 -14.22
N ASP A 90 -11.12 -1.20 -15.46
CA ASP A 90 -10.48 -0.61 -16.65
C ASP A 90 -11.50 0.10 -17.59
N GLY A 91 -12.76 0.23 -17.12
CA GLY A 91 -13.86 0.78 -17.89
C GLY A 91 -14.52 -0.20 -18.86
N SER A 92 -14.07 -1.46 -18.89
CA SER A 92 -14.67 -2.49 -19.74
C SER A 92 -16.01 -2.99 -19.19
N ASP A 93 -16.83 -3.57 -20.10
CA ASP A 93 -17.99 -4.38 -19.75
C ASP A 93 -17.50 -5.77 -19.33
N VAL A 94 -17.54 -6.10 -18.03
CA VAL A 94 -17.10 -7.40 -17.51
C VAL A 94 -18.31 -8.27 -17.18
N SER A 95 -18.26 -9.54 -17.62
CA SER A 95 -19.26 -10.54 -17.31
C SER A 95 -18.67 -11.67 -16.47
N PHE A 96 -19.27 -11.94 -15.32
CA PHE A 96 -18.90 -13.05 -14.45
C PHE A 96 -19.72 -14.28 -14.79
N VAL A 97 -19.07 -15.38 -15.12
CA VAL A 97 -19.72 -16.64 -15.49
C VAL A 97 -19.28 -17.73 -14.51
N TYR A 98 -20.26 -18.38 -13.86
CA TYR A 98 -19.99 -19.55 -13.02
C TYR A 98 -19.87 -20.79 -13.89
N LYS A 99 -18.70 -21.40 -13.90
CA LYS A 99 -18.40 -22.60 -14.69
C LYS A 99 -17.27 -23.39 -14.03
N ASP A 100 -17.37 -24.73 -14.10
CA ASP A 100 -16.33 -25.64 -13.57
C ASP A 100 -15.99 -25.34 -12.09
N GLU A 101 -17.03 -25.09 -11.28
CA GLU A 101 -16.96 -24.73 -9.85
C GLU A 101 -16.24 -23.40 -9.53
N ALA A 102 -16.01 -22.56 -10.53
CA ALA A 102 -15.40 -21.24 -10.36
C ALA A 102 -16.23 -20.12 -10.99
N LEU A 103 -16.16 -18.93 -10.38
CA LEU A 103 -16.71 -17.71 -10.94
C LEU A 103 -15.59 -16.98 -11.70
N MET A 104 -15.76 -16.80 -13.02
CA MET A 104 -14.70 -16.26 -13.89
C MET A 104 -15.13 -14.92 -14.50
N PRO A 105 -14.30 -13.86 -14.42
CA PRO A 105 -14.50 -12.62 -15.15
C PRO A 105 -14.16 -12.83 -16.63
N ILE A 106 -14.94 -12.22 -17.52
CA ILE A 106 -14.74 -12.24 -18.98
C ILE A 106 -15.01 -10.84 -19.53
N GLY A 107 -14.13 -10.35 -20.39
CA GLY A 107 -14.37 -9.11 -21.14
C GLY A 107 -13.38 -7.98 -20.84
N SER A 108 -12.51 -8.10 -19.84
CA SER A 108 -11.42 -7.16 -19.60
C SER A 108 -10.12 -7.66 -20.22
N ALA A 109 -9.54 -6.84 -21.10
CA ALA A 109 -8.21 -7.13 -21.66
C ALA A 109 -7.11 -7.02 -20.62
N LEU A 110 -7.35 -6.24 -19.54
CA LEU A 110 -6.42 -6.08 -18.44
C LEU A 110 -6.38 -7.34 -17.55
N ASP A 111 -7.56 -7.95 -17.29
CA ASP A 111 -7.65 -9.22 -16.57
C ASP A 111 -7.02 -10.36 -17.38
N ASP A 112 -7.27 -10.42 -18.70
CA ASP A 112 -6.66 -11.42 -19.59
C ASP A 112 -5.12 -11.32 -19.54
N LYS A 113 -4.58 -10.10 -19.56
CA LYS A 113 -3.14 -9.86 -19.49
C LYS A 113 -2.57 -10.21 -18.10
N TRP A 114 -3.31 -9.91 -17.04
CA TRP A 114 -2.95 -10.29 -15.68
C TRP A 114 -2.94 -11.82 -15.51
N GLY A 115 -3.98 -12.50 -16.02
CA GLY A 115 -4.06 -13.97 -16.01
C GLY A 115 -2.88 -14.61 -16.73
N ALA A 116 -2.55 -14.15 -17.94
CA ALA A 116 -1.39 -14.65 -18.70
C ALA A 116 -0.06 -14.43 -17.95
N TYR A 117 0.11 -13.30 -17.27
CA TYR A 117 1.28 -13.06 -16.43
C TYR A 117 1.32 -14.04 -15.25
N CYS A 118 0.20 -14.25 -14.55
CA CYS A 118 0.12 -15.17 -13.42
C CYS A 118 0.44 -16.61 -13.83
N ASP A 119 -0.07 -17.07 -14.98
CA ASP A 119 0.21 -18.41 -15.51
C ASP A 119 1.71 -18.60 -15.82
N GLU A 120 2.34 -17.63 -16.46
CA GLU A 120 3.77 -17.68 -16.79
C GLU A 120 4.64 -17.67 -15.52
N ILE A 121 4.36 -16.79 -14.56
CA ILE A 121 5.08 -16.75 -13.28
C ILE A 121 4.90 -18.06 -12.52
N ALA A 122 3.71 -18.63 -12.47
CA ALA A 122 3.46 -19.90 -11.80
C ALA A 122 4.28 -21.04 -12.43
N ALA A 123 4.34 -21.09 -13.78
CA ALA A 123 5.15 -22.05 -14.50
C ALA A 123 6.66 -21.89 -14.22
N MET A 124 7.15 -20.65 -14.21
CA MET A 124 8.55 -20.35 -13.89
C MET A 124 8.90 -20.75 -12.45
N ILE A 125 8.04 -20.44 -11.47
CA ILE A 125 8.23 -20.83 -10.07
C ILE A 125 8.22 -22.35 -9.92
N ALA A 126 7.27 -23.05 -10.55
CA ALA A 126 7.22 -24.50 -10.53
C ALA A 126 8.52 -25.14 -11.07
N ASN A 127 9.12 -24.52 -12.10
CA ASN A 127 10.38 -24.97 -12.68
C ASN A 127 11.58 -24.82 -11.72
N ILE A 128 11.55 -23.87 -10.75
CA ILE A 128 12.57 -23.76 -9.70
C ILE A 128 12.61 -25.04 -8.86
N TYR A 129 11.45 -25.53 -8.44
CA TYR A 129 11.33 -26.74 -7.62
C TYR A 129 11.79 -28.03 -8.33
N CYS A 130 11.87 -28.00 -9.66
CA CYS A 130 12.38 -29.11 -10.48
C CYS A 130 13.89 -29.05 -10.72
N SER A 131 14.62 -28.14 -10.08
CA SER A 131 16.06 -27.97 -10.27
C SER A 131 16.85 -29.11 -9.64
N ALA A 132 17.87 -29.57 -10.33
CA ALA A 132 18.74 -30.67 -9.86
C ALA A 132 19.83 -30.17 -8.89
N THR A 133 20.18 -28.90 -8.95
CA THR A 133 21.20 -28.25 -8.12
C THR A 133 20.74 -26.91 -7.58
N HIS A 134 21.39 -26.46 -6.49
CA HIS A 134 21.14 -25.13 -5.93
C HIS A 134 21.49 -24.00 -6.93
N GLU A 135 22.58 -24.17 -7.67
CA GLU A 135 23.01 -23.20 -8.69
C GLU A 135 21.97 -23.05 -9.82
N GLU A 136 21.38 -24.16 -10.25
CA GLU A 136 20.29 -24.17 -11.24
C GLU A 136 19.03 -23.48 -10.67
N ALA A 137 18.66 -23.77 -9.41
CA ALA A 137 17.53 -23.15 -8.75
C ALA A 137 17.72 -21.63 -8.62
N GLU A 138 18.92 -21.20 -8.22
CA GLU A 138 19.25 -19.79 -8.11
C GLU A 138 19.18 -19.06 -9.46
N ALA A 139 19.73 -19.66 -10.52
CA ALA A 139 19.65 -19.07 -11.86
C ALA A 139 18.20 -18.91 -12.34
N LYS A 140 17.34 -19.90 -12.07
CA LYS A 140 15.90 -19.83 -12.40
C LYS A 140 15.17 -18.78 -11.56
N TYR A 141 15.52 -18.66 -10.27
CA TYR A 141 14.98 -17.62 -9.40
C TYR A 141 15.32 -16.22 -9.90
N GLN A 142 16.56 -15.97 -10.29
CA GLN A 142 16.98 -14.70 -10.89
C GLN A 142 16.26 -14.43 -12.21
N ALA A 143 15.95 -15.46 -13.01
CA ALA A 143 15.16 -15.33 -14.23
C ALA A 143 13.70 -14.91 -13.92
N VAL A 144 13.09 -15.38 -12.81
CA VAL A 144 11.78 -14.93 -12.34
C VAL A 144 11.82 -13.45 -12.00
N LEU A 145 12.80 -13.00 -11.21
CA LEU A 145 12.93 -11.57 -10.86
C LEU A 145 13.13 -10.70 -12.11
N GLN A 146 13.94 -11.13 -13.06
CA GLN A 146 14.15 -10.40 -14.31
C GLN A 146 12.87 -10.33 -15.16
N TYR A 147 12.11 -11.42 -15.26
CA TYR A 147 10.81 -11.43 -15.95
C TYR A 147 9.82 -10.42 -15.33
N MET A 148 9.75 -10.36 -13.98
CA MET A 148 8.95 -9.35 -13.28
C MET A 148 9.37 -7.92 -13.66
N VAL A 149 10.67 -7.65 -13.67
CA VAL A 149 11.22 -6.33 -14.05
C VAL A 149 10.86 -5.98 -15.49
N ASP A 150 11.08 -6.90 -16.44
CA ASP A 150 10.77 -6.68 -17.84
C ASP A 150 9.27 -6.45 -18.06
N PHE A 151 8.42 -7.20 -17.36
CA PHE A 151 6.97 -7.00 -17.40
C PHE A 151 6.57 -5.61 -16.87
N MET A 152 7.13 -5.18 -15.74
CA MET A 152 6.85 -3.85 -15.18
C MET A 152 7.25 -2.73 -16.13
N TYR A 153 8.45 -2.77 -16.72
CA TYR A 153 8.88 -1.77 -17.68
C TYR A 153 8.03 -1.75 -18.96
N ALA A 154 7.52 -2.89 -19.38
CA ALA A 154 6.62 -2.98 -20.55
C ALA A 154 5.20 -2.47 -20.26
N ASN A 155 4.85 -2.20 -18.98
CA ASN A 155 3.51 -1.86 -18.53
C ASN A 155 3.48 -0.66 -17.55
N MET A 156 4.42 0.29 -17.69
CA MET A 156 4.55 1.42 -16.77
C MET A 156 3.34 2.35 -16.71
N ASP A 157 2.50 2.33 -17.75
CA ASP A 157 1.24 3.06 -17.86
C ASP A 157 0.02 2.27 -17.36
N SER A 158 0.24 1.09 -16.79
CA SER A 158 -0.80 0.18 -16.30
C SER A 158 -0.65 -0.10 -14.81
N VAL A 159 -1.78 -0.27 -14.11
CA VAL A 159 -1.81 -0.74 -12.72
C VAL A 159 -1.11 -2.09 -12.53
N LEU A 160 -0.96 -2.89 -13.60
CA LEU A 160 -0.28 -4.18 -13.52
C LEU A 160 1.17 -4.04 -13.07
N SER A 161 1.86 -2.94 -13.41
CA SER A 161 3.21 -2.68 -12.89
C SER A 161 3.22 -2.49 -11.37
N LEU A 162 2.18 -1.86 -10.81
CA LEU A 162 2.03 -1.69 -9.38
C LEU A 162 1.81 -3.04 -8.68
N ASN A 163 0.94 -3.90 -9.23
CA ASN A 163 0.65 -5.22 -8.69
C ASN A 163 1.89 -6.14 -8.71
N VAL A 164 2.64 -6.11 -9.83
CA VAL A 164 3.88 -6.90 -9.96
C VAL A 164 4.97 -6.37 -9.04
N LEU A 165 5.05 -5.04 -8.83
CA LEU A 165 6.06 -4.44 -7.96
C LEU A 165 5.92 -4.91 -6.51
N SER A 166 4.69 -5.01 -6.00
CA SER A 166 4.43 -5.60 -4.68
C SER A 166 4.96 -7.04 -4.58
N SER A 167 4.68 -7.85 -5.61
CA SER A 167 5.18 -9.23 -5.68
C SER A 167 6.71 -9.28 -5.77
N TYR A 168 7.32 -8.42 -6.59
CA TYR A 168 8.77 -8.34 -6.77
C TYR A 168 9.50 -8.06 -5.45
N ILE A 169 8.98 -7.12 -4.64
CA ILE A 169 9.54 -6.82 -3.30
C ILE A 169 9.40 -8.03 -2.38
N ASN A 170 8.25 -8.68 -2.34
CA ASN A 170 8.00 -9.86 -1.51
C ASN A 170 8.88 -11.06 -1.92
N PHE A 171 9.26 -11.15 -3.19
CA PHE A 171 10.22 -12.12 -3.70
C PHE A 171 11.69 -11.74 -3.43
N GLY A 172 11.97 -10.66 -2.69
CA GLY A 172 13.33 -10.23 -2.37
C GLY A 172 14.06 -9.58 -3.56
N GLY A 173 13.32 -8.88 -4.42
CA GLY A 173 13.86 -8.08 -5.49
C GLY A 173 14.76 -6.94 -4.98
N ASP A 174 15.58 -6.39 -5.86
CA ASP A 174 16.52 -5.32 -5.53
C ASP A 174 15.81 -3.99 -5.21
N ASP A 175 16.10 -3.40 -4.07
CA ASP A 175 15.46 -2.18 -3.57
C ASP A 175 15.66 -0.97 -4.51
N ALA A 176 16.82 -0.85 -5.16
CA ALA A 176 17.09 0.26 -6.07
C ALA A 176 16.26 0.12 -7.36
N VAL A 177 16.07 -1.11 -7.84
CA VAL A 177 15.19 -1.40 -8.99
C VAL A 177 13.74 -1.14 -8.61
N ALA A 178 13.30 -1.58 -7.44
CA ALA A 178 11.94 -1.34 -6.95
C ALA A 178 11.65 0.17 -6.85
N SER A 179 12.57 0.94 -6.28
CA SER A 179 12.49 2.40 -6.18
C SER A 179 12.43 3.09 -7.55
N ASP A 180 13.31 2.70 -8.48
CA ASP A 180 13.33 3.26 -9.84
C ASP A 180 12.01 3.02 -10.57
N ILE A 181 11.44 1.81 -10.46
CA ILE A 181 10.16 1.46 -11.06
C ILE A 181 9.03 2.26 -10.41
N PHE A 182 8.94 2.29 -9.08
CA PHE A 182 7.89 3.00 -8.37
C PHE A 182 7.85 4.50 -8.72
N ASN A 183 9.02 5.14 -8.81
CA ASN A 183 9.12 6.55 -9.16
C ASN A 183 8.70 6.85 -10.62
N LYS A 184 8.59 5.83 -11.47
CA LYS A 184 8.15 5.95 -12.87
C LYS A 184 6.69 5.55 -13.09
N ILE A 185 6.06 4.86 -12.13
CA ILE A 185 4.63 4.48 -12.22
C ILE A 185 3.77 5.74 -12.33
N ASP A 186 2.76 5.68 -13.19
CA ASP A 186 1.84 6.79 -13.41
C ASP A 186 1.13 7.20 -12.11
N ARG A 187 1.26 8.47 -11.74
CA ARG A 187 0.68 9.00 -10.50
C ARG A 187 -0.84 9.02 -10.47
N ARG A 188 -1.53 8.75 -11.59
CA ARG A 188 -2.99 8.56 -11.57
C ARG A 188 -3.41 7.40 -10.66
N PHE A 189 -2.51 6.45 -10.40
CA PHE A 189 -2.74 5.34 -9.48
C PHE A 189 -2.51 5.69 -8.00
N ALA A 190 -2.08 6.92 -7.68
CA ALA A 190 -1.79 7.33 -6.29
C ALA A 190 -3.02 7.31 -5.34
N VAL A 191 -4.23 7.23 -5.90
CA VAL A 191 -5.47 7.05 -5.15
C VAL A 191 -5.69 5.62 -4.65
N LEU A 192 -5.03 4.64 -5.28
CA LEU A 192 -5.16 3.22 -4.94
C LEU A 192 -4.43 2.87 -3.65
N GLU A 193 -5.05 2.03 -2.83
CA GLU A 193 -4.44 1.55 -1.58
C GLU A 193 -3.13 0.79 -1.83
N SER A 194 -3.04 0.03 -2.94
CA SER A 194 -1.81 -0.63 -3.34
C SER A 194 -0.64 0.34 -3.60
N TYR A 195 -0.91 1.50 -4.22
CA TYR A 195 0.09 2.55 -4.41
C TYR A 195 0.51 3.18 -3.07
N LYS A 196 -0.46 3.51 -2.22
CA LYS A 196 -0.21 4.09 -0.89
C LYS A 196 0.63 3.16 -0.02
N SER A 197 0.30 1.87 0.00
CA SER A 197 1.06 0.84 0.71
C SER A 197 2.50 0.75 0.21
N LEU A 198 2.73 0.69 -1.11
CA LEU A 198 4.08 0.63 -1.68
C LEU A 198 4.89 1.90 -1.39
N LYS A 199 4.25 3.07 -1.40
CA LYS A 199 4.91 4.35 -1.07
C LYS A 199 5.57 4.32 0.31
N THR A 200 4.99 3.61 1.27
CA THR A 200 5.52 3.51 2.64
C THR A 200 6.59 2.43 2.83
N THR A 201 6.66 1.45 1.92
CA THR A 201 7.56 0.30 2.04
C THR A 201 8.81 0.39 1.17
N ILE A 202 8.75 1.16 0.07
CA ILE A 202 9.86 1.25 -0.88
C ILE A 202 10.95 2.21 -0.37
N VAL A 203 12.17 1.68 -0.21
CA VAL A 203 13.35 2.49 0.12
C VAL A 203 13.64 3.47 -1.02
N GLY A 204 13.73 4.77 -0.69
CA GLY A 204 13.97 5.84 -1.67
C GLY A 204 12.71 6.33 -2.40
N ALA A 205 11.51 5.93 -1.97
CA ALA A 205 10.28 6.59 -2.35
C ALA A 205 10.25 8.05 -1.85
N GLU A 206 9.39 8.87 -2.44
CA GLU A 206 9.22 10.26 -1.99
C GLU A 206 8.82 10.31 -0.51
N LEU A 207 9.53 11.14 0.27
CA LEU A 207 9.26 11.33 1.71
C LEU A 207 7.80 11.75 1.92
N ILE A 208 7.09 11.04 2.78
CA ILE A 208 5.82 11.49 3.34
C ILE A 208 6.16 12.52 4.43
N ASP A 209 5.96 13.80 4.13
CA ASP A 209 6.44 14.90 4.97
C ASP A 209 5.39 15.32 6.01
N LEU A 210 5.35 14.63 7.13
CA LEU A 210 4.49 15.01 8.24
C LEU A 210 4.92 16.36 8.84
N ALA A 211 3.93 17.19 9.20
CA ALA A 211 4.08 18.49 9.84
C ALA A 211 3.09 18.60 11.00
N LEU A 212 3.48 18.17 12.19
CA LEU A 212 2.61 18.01 13.35
C LEU A 212 3.09 18.83 14.56
N PRO A 213 2.20 19.28 15.45
CA PRO A 213 2.56 20.07 16.62
C PRO A 213 3.21 19.20 17.71
N ASN A 214 4.28 19.71 18.31
CA ASN A 214 4.89 19.15 19.51
C ASN A 214 4.12 19.54 20.80
N ALA A 215 4.66 19.16 21.97
CA ALA A 215 4.04 19.45 23.26
C ALA A 215 3.90 20.96 23.57
N GLU A 216 4.72 21.79 22.95
CA GLU A 216 4.72 23.26 23.06
C GLU A 216 3.82 23.93 22.01
N GLY A 217 3.26 23.16 21.07
CA GLY A 217 2.43 23.65 19.96
C GLY A 217 3.25 24.12 18.75
N GLU A 218 4.55 23.87 18.73
CA GLU A 218 5.42 24.15 17.58
C GLU A 218 5.24 23.05 16.53
N VAL A 219 5.02 23.42 15.27
CA VAL A 219 4.93 22.46 14.17
C VAL A 219 6.31 21.97 13.77
N ILE A 220 6.58 20.70 13.95
CA ILE A 220 7.82 20.05 13.56
C ILE A 220 7.59 19.26 12.27
N ARG A 221 8.45 19.49 11.29
CA ARG A 221 8.37 18.89 9.96
C ARG A 221 9.46 17.82 9.78
N VAL A 222 9.10 16.62 9.33
CA VAL A 222 10.03 15.52 9.10
C VAL A 222 11.11 15.90 8.08
N SER A 223 10.73 16.55 6.97
CA SER A 223 11.70 16.99 5.95
C SER A 223 12.78 17.93 6.47
N ASP A 224 12.50 18.75 7.49
CA ASP A 224 13.49 19.64 8.07
C ASP A 224 14.52 18.87 8.92
N LEU A 225 14.09 17.78 9.56
CA LEU A 225 14.99 16.87 10.28
C LEU A 225 15.90 16.13 9.29
N CYS A 226 15.34 15.61 8.20
CA CYS A 226 16.12 14.95 7.14
C CYS A 226 17.13 15.91 6.48
N LYS A 227 16.75 17.17 6.20
CA LYS A 227 17.66 18.20 5.66
C LYS A 227 18.83 18.50 6.59
N SER A 228 18.67 18.29 7.89
CA SER A 228 19.75 18.43 8.87
C SER A 228 20.76 17.27 8.85
N GLY A 229 20.58 16.26 7.99
CA GLY A 229 21.43 15.09 7.86
C GLY A 229 21.18 14.00 8.90
N LYS A 230 20.03 14.03 9.57
CA LYS A 230 19.63 13.00 10.54
C LYS A 230 18.95 11.82 9.85
N TRP A 231 19.09 10.63 10.44
CA TRP A 231 18.19 9.50 10.25
C TRP A 231 16.97 9.72 11.12
N VAL A 232 15.78 9.61 10.58
CA VAL A 232 14.54 9.85 11.32
C VAL A 232 13.74 8.56 11.41
N LEU A 233 13.55 8.06 12.64
CA LEU A 233 12.62 6.98 12.92
C LEU A 233 11.25 7.62 13.23
N ILE A 234 10.27 7.41 12.39
CA ILE A 234 8.88 7.79 12.64
C ILE A 234 8.25 6.64 13.42
N ASP A 235 7.73 6.92 14.62
CA ASP A 235 7.15 5.94 15.54
C ASP A 235 5.69 6.33 15.84
N PHE A 236 4.73 5.55 15.34
CA PHE A 236 3.31 5.73 15.63
C PHE A 236 2.94 4.97 16.90
N TRP A 237 2.47 5.69 17.90
CA TRP A 237 2.22 5.15 19.24
C TRP A 237 1.06 5.85 19.97
N ALA A 238 0.69 5.38 21.17
CA ALA A 238 -0.21 6.09 22.07
C ALA A 238 -0.02 5.65 23.53
N THR A 239 -0.40 6.51 24.48
CA THR A 239 -0.30 6.19 25.91
C THR A 239 -1.18 5.01 26.35
N TRP A 240 -2.29 4.77 25.67
CA TRP A 240 -3.20 3.65 25.89
C TRP A 240 -2.78 2.34 25.21
N CYS A 241 -1.82 2.40 24.25
CA CYS A 241 -1.34 1.25 23.49
C CYS A 241 -0.40 0.39 24.35
N GLY A 242 -0.85 -0.77 24.77
CA GLY A 242 -0.06 -1.70 25.60
C GLY A 242 1.24 -2.17 24.95
N PRO A 243 1.21 -2.68 23.71
CA PRO A 243 2.43 -3.08 22.98
C PRO A 243 3.41 -1.92 22.79
N CYS A 244 2.93 -0.71 22.41
CA CYS A 244 3.78 0.47 22.24
C CYS A 244 4.55 0.81 23.54
N ARG A 245 3.87 0.74 24.67
CA ARG A 245 4.50 0.95 25.99
C ARG A 245 5.58 -0.07 26.31
N GLY A 246 5.45 -1.30 25.77
CA GLY A 246 6.47 -2.35 25.89
C GLY A 246 7.74 -2.05 25.10
N GLU A 247 7.66 -1.28 24.01
CA GLU A 247 8.78 -0.91 23.17
C GLU A 247 9.56 0.31 23.69
N ILE A 248 8.91 1.22 24.43
CA ILE A 248 9.51 2.48 24.90
C ILE A 248 10.87 2.28 25.60
N PRO A 249 11.07 1.32 26.53
CA PRO A 249 12.38 1.14 27.13
C PRO A 249 13.52 0.85 26.14
N TYR A 250 13.21 0.10 25.08
CA TYR A 250 14.17 -0.21 24.01
C TYR A 250 14.44 1.02 23.14
N LEU A 251 13.41 1.83 22.84
CA LEU A 251 13.54 3.08 22.12
C LEU A 251 14.41 4.09 22.92
N VAL A 252 14.22 4.19 24.25
CA VAL A 252 15.04 5.02 25.13
C VAL A 252 16.51 4.59 25.07
N GLU A 253 16.80 3.30 25.16
CA GLU A 253 18.16 2.78 25.04
C GLU A 253 18.76 3.05 23.65
N ALA A 254 18.00 2.78 22.61
CA ALA A 254 18.42 3.03 21.22
C ALA A 254 18.67 4.51 20.97
N TYR A 255 17.79 5.40 21.44
CA TYR A 255 17.95 6.83 21.28
C TYR A 255 19.19 7.35 22.00
N ALA A 256 19.41 6.95 23.26
CA ALA A 256 20.62 7.30 24.01
C ALA A 256 21.92 6.88 23.29
N LYS A 257 21.91 5.74 22.59
CA LYS A 257 23.05 5.19 21.86
C LYS A 257 23.28 5.83 20.50
N TYR A 258 22.22 6.15 19.78
CA TYR A 258 22.29 6.51 18.35
C TYR A 258 22.00 7.99 18.07
N ALA A 259 21.33 8.74 18.95
CA ALA A 259 21.11 10.18 18.76
C ALA A 259 22.44 10.96 18.58
N PRO A 260 23.55 10.66 19.33
CA PRO A 260 24.84 11.28 19.07
C PRO A 260 25.48 10.93 17.72
N LYS A 261 24.92 9.93 17.03
CA LYS A 261 25.35 9.48 15.70
C LYS A 261 24.41 9.95 14.58
N GLY A 262 23.44 10.81 14.91
CA GLY A 262 22.54 11.39 13.95
C GLY A 262 21.15 10.73 13.84
N LEU A 263 20.78 9.82 14.76
CA LEU A 263 19.39 9.34 14.83
C LEU A 263 18.50 10.40 15.50
N GLU A 264 17.33 10.62 14.93
CA GLU A 264 16.20 11.28 15.59
C GLU A 264 15.00 10.33 15.62
N ILE A 265 14.19 10.42 16.67
CA ILE A 265 12.88 9.74 16.70
C ILE A 265 11.79 10.82 16.60
N TYR A 266 10.85 10.62 15.70
CA TYR A 266 9.68 11.45 15.51
C TYR A 266 8.45 10.64 15.93
N GLY A 267 8.12 10.69 17.23
CA GLY A 267 7.01 9.92 17.82
C GLY A 267 5.68 10.61 17.55
N VAL A 268 4.81 9.97 16.76
CA VAL A 268 3.47 10.46 16.40
C VAL A 268 2.45 9.82 17.33
N SER A 269 1.86 10.60 18.23
CA SER A 269 0.88 10.11 19.20
C SER A 269 -0.52 10.07 18.62
N PHE A 270 -1.19 8.93 18.76
CA PHE A 270 -2.62 8.74 18.46
C PHE A 270 -3.48 8.74 19.74
N ASP A 271 -3.10 9.56 20.70
CA ASP A 271 -3.93 9.78 21.89
C ASP A 271 -5.19 10.60 21.56
N TYR A 272 -6.24 10.42 22.34
CA TYR A 272 -7.52 11.05 22.09
C TYR A 272 -7.52 12.56 22.42
N PRO A 273 -8.26 13.39 21.69
CA PRO A 273 -8.41 14.82 22.00
C PRO A 273 -8.85 15.01 23.46
N GLY A 274 -8.21 15.97 24.15
CA GLY A 274 -8.44 16.25 25.57
C GLY A 274 -7.57 15.44 26.54
N THR A 275 -6.67 14.59 26.04
CA THR A 275 -5.73 13.82 26.87
C THR A 275 -4.28 14.33 26.80
N GLU A 276 -4.05 15.53 26.25
CA GLU A 276 -2.72 16.11 26.00
C GLU A 276 -1.89 16.27 27.29
N ALA A 277 -2.55 16.53 28.43
CA ALA A 277 -1.88 16.62 29.74
C ALA A 277 -1.31 15.25 30.15
N ARG A 278 -2.09 14.18 29.95
CA ARG A 278 -1.66 12.81 30.25
C ARG A 278 -0.54 12.35 29.31
N TRP A 279 -0.62 12.71 28.04
CA TRP A 279 0.42 12.44 27.05
C TRP A 279 1.77 13.07 27.47
N ARG A 280 1.77 14.37 27.85
CA ARG A 280 2.98 15.04 28.35
C ARG A 280 3.55 14.42 29.61
N GLU A 281 2.69 14.08 30.57
CA GLU A 281 3.07 13.42 31.81
C GLU A 281 3.71 12.06 31.52
N PHE A 282 3.08 11.26 30.64
CA PHE A 282 3.55 9.93 30.25
C PHE A 282 4.96 9.98 29.60
N MET A 283 5.19 10.92 28.68
CA MET A 283 6.50 11.11 28.05
C MET A 283 7.58 11.41 29.09
N ALA A 284 7.28 12.29 30.07
CA ALA A 284 8.21 12.64 31.13
C ALA A 284 8.50 11.45 32.07
N GLU A 285 7.47 10.69 32.45
CA GLU A 285 7.59 9.49 33.31
C GLU A 285 8.44 8.40 32.66
N ASN A 286 8.42 8.30 31.32
CA ASN A 286 9.07 7.24 30.55
C ASN A 286 10.38 7.71 29.86
N ASN A 287 10.89 8.90 30.16
CA ASN A 287 12.12 9.45 29.59
C ASN A 287 12.12 9.51 28.06
N MET A 288 11.00 9.80 27.44
CA MET A 288 10.85 9.96 26.00
C MET A 288 11.36 11.36 25.60
N THR A 289 12.68 11.51 25.47
CA THR A 289 13.36 12.80 25.28
C THR A 289 13.51 13.20 23.81
N TRP A 290 13.06 12.37 22.91
CA TRP A 290 13.03 12.66 21.47
C TRP A 290 11.84 13.53 21.08
N ILE A 291 11.72 13.88 19.80
CA ILE A 291 10.63 14.67 19.28
C ILE A 291 9.32 13.85 19.35
N ASN A 292 8.37 14.33 20.11
CA ASN A 292 7.03 13.77 20.16
C ASN A 292 6.02 14.80 19.69
N VAL A 293 5.15 14.40 18.77
CA VAL A 293 4.14 15.23 18.14
C VAL A 293 2.74 14.64 18.31
N TRP A 294 1.75 15.51 18.23
CA TRP A 294 0.35 15.14 18.34
C TRP A 294 -0.21 14.80 16.95
N GLY A 295 -0.60 13.54 16.73
CA GLY A 295 -1.04 13.01 15.43
C GLY A 295 -2.54 12.86 15.26
N THR A 296 -3.35 13.16 16.31
CA THR A 296 -4.81 13.05 16.26
C THR A 296 -5.41 14.42 15.93
N ASP A 297 -6.28 14.45 14.93
CA ASP A 297 -7.03 15.65 14.55
C ASP A 297 -8.15 15.98 15.56
N GLU A 298 -8.73 17.19 15.47
CA GLU A 298 -9.79 17.65 16.37
C GLU A 298 -11.04 16.77 16.32
N ASP A 299 -11.32 16.12 15.19
CA ASP A 299 -12.43 15.18 15.00
C ASP A 299 -12.11 13.76 15.49
N GLY A 300 -10.89 13.53 15.97
CA GLY A 300 -10.42 12.24 16.48
C GLY A 300 -9.84 11.32 15.39
N SER A 301 -9.73 11.76 14.14
CA SER A 301 -9.11 11.01 13.06
C SER A 301 -7.58 10.99 13.15
N TRP A 302 -6.95 10.02 12.50
CA TRP A 302 -5.49 9.79 12.48
C TRP A 302 -4.93 9.95 11.07
N ARG A 303 -5.17 11.09 10.42
CA ARG A 303 -4.74 11.32 9.02
C ARG A 303 -3.26 11.06 8.78
N ALA A 304 -2.42 11.42 9.77
CA ALA A 304 -0.99 11.10 9.69
C ALA A 304 -0.72 9.59 9.58
N GLY A 305 -1.55 8.75 10.21
CA GLY A 305 -1.48 7.30 10.07
C GLY A 305 -2.01 6.81 8.72
N GLU A 306 -3.09 7.40 8.23
CA GLU A 306 -3.65 7.09 6.92
C GLU A 306 -2.64 7.36 5.80
N GLU A 307 -1.88 8.47 5.87
CA GLU A 307 -0.82 8.77 4.90
C GLU A 307 0.30 7.72 4.85
N PHE A 308 0.54 7.04 5.97
CA PHE A 308 1.51 5.94 6.11
C PHE A 308 0.88 4.55 6.00
N ASN A 309 -0.41 4.45 5.70
CA ASN A 309 -1.17 3.21 5.66
C ASN A 309 -1.03 2.39 6.97
N VAL A 310 -1.15 3.07 8.11
CA VAL A 310 -1.03 2.48 9.44
C VAL A 310 -2.40 2.00 9.92
N ASP A 311 -2.63 0.68 9.87
CA ASP A 311 -3.87 0.05 10.33
C ASP A 311 -3.89 -0.24 11.83
N GLY A 312 -2.73 -0.15 12.50
CA GLY A 312 -2.59 -0.40 13.92
C GLY A 312 -1.24 0.04 14.47
N ILE A 313 -1.18 0.23 15.79
CA ILE A 313 0.04 0.64 16.48
C ILE A 313 0.51 -0.44 17.49
N PRO A 314 1.86 -0.57 17.70
CA PRO A 314 2.94 0.28 17.18
C PRO A 314 3.24 0.06 15.69
N ALA A 315 3.66 1.12 14.98
CA ALA A 315 4.16 1.06 13.62
C ALA A 315 5.37 2.00 13.45
N ASN A 316 6.44 1.50 12.83
CA ASN A 316 7.73 2.20 12.76
C ASN A 316 8.25 2.27 11.33
N PHE A 317 8.77 3.45 10.93
CA PHE A 317 9.35 3.72 9.60
C PHE A 317 10.69 4.46 9.76
N LEU A 318 11.73 4.03 9.03
CA LEU A 318 13.08 4.66 9.08
C LEU A 318 13.46 5.26 7.73
#